data_45a23a7d97d9356a801bd66eb753744c
#
_entry.id   45a23a7d97d9356a801bd66eb753744c
#
_cell.length_a   1.000
_cell.length_b   1.000
_cell.length_c   1.000
_cell.angle_alpha   90.00
_cell.angle_beta   90.00
_cell.angle_gamma   90.00
#
_symmetry.space_group_name_H-M   'P 1'
#
loop_
_entity.id
_entity.type
_entity.pdbx_description
1 polymer ?
#
loop_
_entity_poly.entity_id
_entity_poly.type
_entity_poly.pdbx_seq_one_letter_code
_entity_poly.pdbx_strand_id
1 'polypeptide(L)'
;CDHVIMADDDVAARARELTGGEGVAAVYDSVGTDTFTASLDALRFHGTLVSFGNASGPVEPFSPLELAQRGSLYVTRPVLFHFIRTRAELLAACDELFAAMAKGMQVRVGQPYALKNADPAHRAIEARLTPGSTVLRP
;
A
#
# COMPACT_ATOMS: atom_id res chain seq x y z
N CYS A 1 -8.57 9.29 6.18
CA CYS A 1 -7.78 8.50 7.14
C CYS A 1 -8.12 8.98 8.54
N ASP A 2 -8.53 8.07 9.44
CA ASP A 2 -8.95 8.43 10.80
C ASP A 2 -7.74 8.66 11.72
N HIS A 3 -6.66 7.91 11.48
CA HIS A 3 -5.42 8.00 12.24
C HIS A 3 -4.20 7.99 11.32
N VAL A 4 -3.14 8.65 11.74
CA VAL A 4 -1.84 8.64 11.07
C VAL A 4 -0.81 8.09 12.05
N ILE A 5 -0.03 7.11 11.60
CA ILE A 5 1.10 6.53 12.33
C ILE A 5 2.35 6.89 11.54
N MET A 6 3.35 7.45 12.19
CA MET A 6 4.59 7.82 11.51
C MET A 6 5.46 6.58 11.25
N ALA A 7 6.32 6.65 10.24
CA ALA A 7 7.17 5.52 9.87
C ALA A 7 8.20 5.14 10.97
N ASP A 8 8.53 6.09 11.85
CA ASP A 8 9.48 5.89 12.95
C ASP A 8 8.81 5.35 14.23
N ASP A 9 7.46 5.25 14.22
CA ASP A 9 6.70 4.68 15.33
C ASP A 9 6.68 3.14 15.24
N ASP A 10 6.39 2.48 16.37
CA ASP A 10 6.01 1.07 16.37
C ASP A 10 4.59 0.93 15.79
N VAL A 11 4.53 0.70 14.48
CA VAL A 11 3.26 0.62 13.73
C VAL A 11 2.35 -0.47 14.27
N ALA A 12 2.90 -1.62 14.66
CA ALA A 12 2.12 -2.75 15.16
C ALA A 12 1.50 -2.45 16.54
N ALA A 13 2.30 -1.93 17.47
CA ALA A 13 1.83 -1.54 18.79
C ALA A 13 0.76 -0.43 18.68
N ARG A 14 1.00 0.56 17.83
CA ARG A 14 0.08 1.68 17.63
C ARG A 14 -1.24 1.26 17.00
N ALA A 15 -1.19 0.36 16.00
CA ALA A 15 -2.39 -0.20 15.38
C ALA A 15 -3.23 -0.99 16.40
N ARG A 16 -2.58 -1.78 17.25
CA ARG A 16 -3.27 -2.51 18.34
C ARG A 16 -3.88 -1.57 19.37
N GLU A 17 -3.17 -0.55 19.80
CA GLU A 17 -3.71 0.45 20.72
C GLU A 17 -5.01 1.08 20.19
N LEU A 18 -4.99 1.51 18.92
CA LEU A 18 -6.14 2.14 18.25
C LEU A 18 -7.33 1.18 18.04
N THR A 19 -7.10 -0.13 18.15
CA THR A 19 -8.11 -1.18 17.98
C THR A 19 -8.45 -1.91 19.28
N GLY A 20 -8.15 -1.30 20.45
CA GLY A 20 -8.42 -1.92 21.75
C GLY A 20 -7.62 -3.20 22.04
N GLY A 21 -6.46 -3.38 21.41
CA GLY A 21 -5.58 -4.53 21.57
C GLY A 21 -5.77 -5.64 20.54
N GLU A 22 -6.85 -5.62 19.77
CA GLU A 22 -7.16 -6.70 18.82
C GLU A 22 -6.24 -6.72 17.59
N GLY A 23 -5.88 -5.56 17.06
CA GLY A 23 -5.24 -5.40 15.77
C GLY A 23 -6.22 -5.16 14.62
N VAL A 24 -5.69 -4.90 13.42
CA VAL A 24 -6.50 -4.55 12.24
C VAL A 24 -6.92 -5.78 11.44
N ALA A 25 -8.04 -5.67 10.72
CA ALA A 25 -8.55 -6.76 9.88
C ALA A 25 -7.69 -7.01 8.63
N ALA A 26 -7.11 -5.95 8.08
CA ALA A 26 -6.27 -6.02 6.90
C ALA A 26 -5.14 -4.99 6.95
N VAL A 27 -3.99 -5.36 6.41
CA VAL A 27 -2.86 -4.47 6.14
C VAL A 27 -2.58 -4.48 4.64
N TYR A 28 -2.44 -3.30 4.04
CA TYR A 28 -2.01 -3.12 2.66
C TYR A 28 -0.57 -2.61 2.65
N ASP A 29 0.37 -3.48 2.33
CA ASP A 29 1.80 -3.21 2.38
C ASP A 29 2.39 -3.08 0.98
N SER A 30 2.92 -1.89 0.66
CA SER A 30 3.63 -1.58 -0.57
C SER A 30 5.16 -1.52 -0.40
N VAL A 31 5.65 -1.63 0.83
CA VAL A 31 7.06 -1.40 1.18
C VAL A 31 7.88 -2.68 1.07
N GLY A 32 7.44 -3.77 1.67
CA GLY A 32 8.09 -5.08 1.55
C GLY A 32 8.98 -5.43 2.73
N THR A 33 10.26 -5.72 2.49
CA THR A 33 11.21 -6.26 3.49
C THR A 33 11.16 -5.52 4.83
N ASP A 34 11.22 -4.19 4.81
CA ASP A 34 11.34 -3.40 6.04
C ASP A 34 10.08 -3.40 6.91
N THR A 35 8.92 -3.66 6.31
CA THR A 35 7.62 -3.53 7.00
C THR A 35 6.88 -4.84 7.18
N PHE A 36 7.29 -5.92 6.53
CA PHE A 36 6.56 -7.18 6.48
C PHE A 36 6.22 -7.75 7.87
N THR A 37 7.20 -7.81 8.75
CA THR A 37 7.00 -8.34 10.12
C THR A 37 6.04 -7.48 10.92
N ALA A 38 6.24 -6.15 10.93
CA ALA A 38 5.36 -5.22 11.62
C ALA A 38 3.94 -5.26 11.04
N SER A 39 3.81 -5.45 9.73
CA SER A 39 2.54 -5.63 9.05
C SER A 39 1.79 -6.89 9.52
N LEU A 40 2.49 -8.02 9.72
CA LEU A 40 1.90 -9.23 10.29
C LEU A 40 1.51 -9.03 11.76
N ASP A 41 2.37 -8.38 12.56
CA ASP A 41 2.16 -8.16 13.98
C ASP A 41 1.02 -7.17 14.28
N ALA A 42 0.68 -6.29 13.33
CA ALA A 42 -0.45 -5.38 13.42
C ALA A 42 -1.81 -6.06 13.22
N LEU A 43 -1.85 -7.24 12.61
CA LEU A 43 -3.09 -7.94 12.27
C LEU A 43 -3.74 -8.58 13.51
N ARG A 44 -5.08 -8.59 13.51
CA ARG A 44 -5.87 -9.42 14.42
C ARG A 44 -5.86 -10.88 13.99
N PHE A 45 -6.40 -11.77 14.82
CA PHE A 45 -6.66 -13.15 14.41
C PHE A 45 -7.45 -13.21 13.10
N HIS A 46 -7.04 -14.10 12.20
CA HIS A 46 -7.61 -14.29 10.86
C HIS A 46 -7.53 -13.01 9.99
N GLY A 47 -6.63 -12.09 10.30
CA GLY A 47 -6.38 -10.89 9.51
C GLY A 47 -5.64 -11.21 8.21
N THR A 48 -5.69 -10.29 7.27
CA THR A 48 -5.11 -10.46 5.93
C THR A 48 -4.02 -9.43 5.67
N LEU A 49 -2.82 -9.88 5.34
CA LEU A 49 -1.77 -9.05 4.75
C LEU A 49 -1.87 -9.08 3.23
N VAL A 50 -2.10 -7.92 2.64
CA VAL A 50 -2.06 -7.70 1.19
C VAL A 50 -0.72 -7.05 0.85
N SER A 51 0.28 -7.86 0.52
CA SER A 51 1.61 -7.38 0.11
C SER A 51 1.60 -7.08 -1.38
N PHE A 52 1.54 -5.81 -1.79
CA PHE A 52 1.39 -5.43 -3.21
C PHE A 52 2.57 -4.63 -3.77
N GLY A 53 3.60 -4.35 -2.98
CA GLY A 53 4.80 -3.62 -3.39
C GLY A 53 6.09 -4.17 -2.79
N ASN A 54 7.23 -3.67 -3.27
CA ASN A 54 8.57 -4.02 -2.82
C ASN A 54 9.48 -2.76 -2.80
N ALA A 55 8.98 -1.65 -2.25
CA ALA A 55 9.73 -0.38 -2.27
C ALA A 55 11.07 -0.46 -1.50
N SER A 56 11.15 -1.29 -0.44
CA SER A 56 12.39 -1.57 0.31
C SER A 56 13.06 -2.89 -0.09
N GLY A 57 12.53 -3.58 -1.07
CA GLY A 57 13.00 -4.90 -1.51
C GLY A 57 11.96 -6.00 -1.35
N PRO A 58 12.19 -7.16 -1.98
CA PRO A 58 11.31 -8.31 -1.86
C PRO A 58 11.36 -8.85 -0.42
N VAL A 59 10.22 -9.37 0.04
CA VAL A 59 10.15 -10.06 1.33
C VAL A 59 10.96 -11.35 1.24
N GLU A 60 11.80 -11.58 2.25
CA GLU A 60 12.56 -12.82 2.37
C GLU A 60 11.64 -14.04 2.55
N PRO A 61 12.10 -15.23 2.16
CA PRO A 61 11.35 -16.46 2.41
C PRO A 61 11.01 -16.63 3.89
N PHE A 62 9.75 -16.94 4.20
CA PHE A 62 9.29 -17.17 5.56
C PHE A 62 8.52 -18.48 5.68
N SER A 63 8.43 -19.01 6.89
CA SER A 63 7.67 -20.23 7.17
C SER A 63 6.17 -19.94 7.28
N PRO A 64 5.30 -20.75 6.64
CA PRO A 64 3.85 -20.67 6.90
C PRO A 64 3.46 -20.85 8.37
N LEU A 65 4.30 -21.50 9.17
CA LEU A 65 4.09 -21.66 10.61
C LEU A 65 4.02 -20.30 11.34
N GLU A 66 4.72 -19.28 10.84
CA GLU A 66 4.64 -17.93 11.39
C GLU A 66 3.23 -17.33 11.33
N LEU A 67 2.48 -17.66 10.28
CA LEU A 67 1.10 -17.20 10.13
C LEU A 67 0.19 -17.87 11.18
N ALA A 68 0.41 -19.15 11.45
CA ALA A 68 -0.32 -19.87 12.49
C ALA A 68 -0.02 -19.31 13.87
N GLN A 69 1.24 -19.05 14.19
CA GLN A 69 1.68 -18.51 15.48
C GLN A 69 1.16 -17.11 15.77
N ARG A 70 0.93 -16.29 14.72
CA ARG A 70 0.40 -14.93 14.82
C ARG A 70 -1.14 -14.84 14.77
N GLY A 71 -1.84 -15.99 14.75
CA GLY A 71 -3.30 -16.01 14.82
C GLY A 71 -3.99 -16.47 13.53
N SER A 72 -3.39 -17.45 12.82
CA SER A 72 -3.94 -18.03 11.59
C SER A 72 -4.19 -16.96 10.51
N LEU A 73 -3.16 -16.18 10.23
CA LEU A 73 -3.23 -15.07 9.30
C LEU A 73 -3.29 -15.53 7.84
N TYR A 74 -3.78 -14.65 6.97
CA TYR A 74 -3.75 -14.81 5.53
C TYR A 74 -2.72 -13.85 4.92
N VAL A 75 -1.99 -14.32 3.90
CA VAL A 75 -1.09 -13.47 3.11
C VAL A 75 -1.44 -13.64 1.63
N THR A 76 -1.58 -12.53 0.94
CA THR A 76 -1.79 -12.51 -0.51
C THR A 76 -0.87 -11.51 -1.19
N ARG A 77 -0.47 -11.84 -2.42
CA ARG A 77 0.37 -11.01 -3.27
C ARG A 77 -0.35 -10.71 -4.60
N PRO A 78 -1.26 -9.72 -4.62
CA PRO A 78 -1.99 -9.38 -5.84
C PRO A 78 -1.08 -8.67 -6.86
N VAL A 79 -1.38 -8.89 -8.13
CA VAL A 79 -0.79 -8.19 -9.26
C VAL A 79 -1.94 -7.64 -10.11
N LEU A 80 -1.94 -6.33 -10.36
CA LEU A 80 -3.02 -5.64 -11.08
C LEU A 80 -3.42 -6.35 -12.38
N PHE A 81 -2.42 -6.79 -13.16
CA PHE A 81 -2.67 -7.45 -14.45
C PHE A 81 -3.47 -8.77 -14.34
N HIS A 82 -3.53 -9.40 -13.17
CA HIS A 82 -4.37 -10.57 -12.96
C HIS A 82 -5.86 -10.21 -12.77
N PHE A 83 -6.16 -8.95 -12.48
CA PHE A 83 -7.53 -8.43 -12.29
C PHE A 83 -8.08 -7.73 -13.54
N ILE A 84 -7.22 -7.38 -14.50
CA ILE A 84 -7.58 -6.67 -15.74
C ILE A 84 -7.10 -7.41 -16.99
N ARG A 85 -7.19 -8.75 -16.98
CA ARG A 85 -6.68 -9.62 -18.07
C ARG A 85 -7.42 -9.44 -19.39
N THR A 86 -8.68 -9.08 -19.32
CA THR A 86 -9.53 -8.84 -20.49
C THR A 86 -9.92 -7.37 -20.56
N ARG A 87 -10.28 -6.92 -21.77
CA ARG A 87 -10.80 -5.54 -21.95
C ARG A 87 -12.06 -5.29 -21.11
N ALA A 88 -12.91 -6.29 -20.92
CA ALA A 88 -14.12 -6.15 -20.12
C ALA A 88 -13.78 -5.95 -18.63
N GLU A 89 -12.83 -6.72 -18.07
CA GLU A 89 -12.34 -6.54 -16.70
C GLU A 89 -11.70 -5.15 -16.51
N LEU A 90 -10.88 -4.71 -17.47
CA LEU A 90 -10.28 -3.38 -17.44
C LEU A 90 -11.34 -2.27 -17.44
N LEU A 91 -12.32 -2.35 -18.32
CA LEU A 91 -13.37 -1.34 -18.41
C LEU A 91 -14.21 -1.31 -17.12
N ALA A 92 -14.57 -2.46 -16.57
CA ALA A 92 -15.30 -2.52 -15.30
C ALA A 92 -14.51 -1.88 -14.15
N ALA A 93 -13.21 -2.18 -14.04
CA ALA A 93 -12.35 -1.54 -13.02
C ALA A 93 -12.21 -0.02 -13.24
N CYS A 94 -12.14 0.44 -14.48
CA CYS A 94 -12.15 1.87 -14.80
C CYS A 94 -13.48 2.55 -14.40
N ASP A 95 -14.60 1.90 -14.68
CA ASP A 95 -15.93 2.44 -14.34
C ASP A 95 -16.09 2.57 -12.81
N GLU A 96 -15.63 1.58 -12.03
CA GLU A 96 -15.61 1.66 -10.57
C GLU A 96 -14.74 2.81 -10.07
N LEU A 97 -13.54 2.97 -10.61
CA LEU A 97 -12.62 4.05 -10.25
C LEU A 97 -13.22 5.42 -10.57
N PHE A 98 -13.75 5.61 -11.77
CA PHE A 98 -14.37 6.87 -12.17
C PHE A 98 -15.64 7.17 -11.38
N ALA A 99 -16.43 6.16 -11.04
CA ALA A 99 -17.57 6.32 -10.15
C ALA A 99 -17.16 6.76 -8.73
N ALA A 100 -16.04 6.24 -8.19
CA ALA A 100 -15.50 6.68 -6.91
C ALA A 100 -15.01 8.14 -6.99
N MET A 101 -14.35 8.52 -8.07
CA MET A 101 -13.93 9.92 -8.30
C MET A 101 -15.15 10.86 -8.39
N ALA A 102 -16.20 10.46 -9.10
CA ALA A 102 -17.45 11.24 -9.18
C ALA A 102 -18.14 11.41 -7.82
N LYS A 103 -17.95 10.46 -6.89
CA LYS A 103 -18.46 10.53 -5.51
C LYS A 103 -17.55 11.33 -4.55
N GLY A 104 -16.48 11.96 -5.07
CA GLY A 104 -15.64 12.87 -4.28
C GLY A 104 -14.26 12.31 -3.90
N MET A 105 -13.84 11.14 -4.42
CA MET A 105 -12.46 10.69 -4.27
C MET A 105 -11.54 11.68 -4.98
N GLN A 106 -10.61 12.29 -4.25
CA GLN A 106 -9.69 13.27 -4.79
C GLN A 106 -8.33 12.67 -5.11
N VAL A 107 -7.82 12.94 -6.30
CA VAL A 107 -6.43 12.68 -6.66
C VAL A 107 -5.64 13.97 -6.46
N ARG A 108 -4.71 13.96 -5.52
CA ARG A 108 -3.84 15.13 -5.30
C ARG A 108 -2.68 15.11 -6.28
N VAL A 109 -2.70 16.01 -7.25
CA VAL A 109 -1.54 16.30 -8.09
C VAL A 109 -0.62 17.22 -7.28
N GLY A 110 0.55 16.73 -6.92
CA GLY A 110 1.53 17.45 -6.11
C GLY A 110 2.31 18.46 -6.95
N GLN A 111 3.22 17.96 -7.78
CA GLN A 111 4.11 18.84 -8.57
C GLN A 111 4.08 18.46 -10.06
N PRO A 112 3.68 19.39 -10.95
CA PRO A 112 3.83 19.22 -12.39
C PRO A 112 5.25 19.64 -12.82
N TYR A 113 5.89 18.79 -13.62
CA TYR A 113 7.13 19.10 -14.31
C TYR A 113 6.91 19.10 -15.81
N ALA A 114 7.65 19.92 -16.57
CA ALA A 114 7.71 19.74 -18.03
C ALA A 114 8.38 18.41 -18.36
N LEU A 115 7.94 17.71 -19.40
CA LEU A 115 8.48 16.39 -19.79
C LEU A 115 10.02 16.41 -19.94
N LYS A 116 10.57 17.50 -20.49
CA LYS A 116 12.03 17.70 -20.61
C LYS A 116 12.76 17.73 -19.27
N ASN A 117 12.05 17.91 -18.15
CA ASN A 117 12.56 17.95 -16.79
C ASN A 117 12.23 16.65 -16.02
N ALA A 118 12.11 15.51 -16.70
CA ALA A 118 11.82 14.22 -16.07
C ALA A 118 12.92 13.83 -15.06
N ASP A 119 14.20 14.11 -15.35
CA ASP A 119 15.30 13.79 -14.45
C ASP A 119 15.23 14.53 -13.09
N PRO A 120 15.03 15.86 -13.00
CA PRO A 120 14.73 16.50 -11.72
C PRO A 120 13.49 15.95 -11.02
N ALA A 121 12.44 15.57 -11.75
CA ALA A 121 11.24 14.99 -11.17
C ALA A 121 11.53 13.64 -10.48
N HIS A 122 12.31 12.76 -11.11
CA HIS A 122 12.74 11.49 -10.52
C HIS A 122 13.57 11.72 -9.26
N ARG A 123 14.58 12.61 -9.31
CA ARG A 123 15.36 12.93 -8.11
C ARG A 123 14.52 13.45 -6.95
N ALA A 124 13.52 14.27 -7.23
CA ALA A 124 12.63 14.79 -6.20
C ALA A 124 11.76 13.69 -5.56
N ILE A 125 11.30 12.70 -6.36
CA ILE A 125 10.56 11.53 -5.86
C ILE A 125 11.47 10.66 -4.98
N GLU A 126 12.66 10.34 -5.45
CA GLU A 126 13.65 9.54 -4.70
C GLU A 126 14.04 10.20 -3.37
N ALA A 127 14.17 11.53 -3.38
CA ALA A 127 14.43 12.32 -2.17
C ALA A 127 13.19 12.53 -1.26
N ARG A 128 12.02 11.96 -1.62
CA ARG A 128 10.75 12.11 -0.88
C ARG A 128 10.30 13.56 -0.70
N LEU A 129 10.63 14.44 -1.65
CA LEU A 129 10.30 15.87 -1.62
C LEU A 129 8.96 16.20 -2.30
N THR A 130 8.28 15.20 -2.88
CA THR A 130 7.06 15.40 -3.66
C THR A 130 5.85 14.78 -2.96
N PRO A 131 4.96 15.56 -2.32
CA PRO A 131 3.69 15.05 -1.83
C PRO A 131 2.70 14.86 -2.99
N GLY A 132 1.95 13.74 -2.98
CA GLY A 132 0.96 13.42 -4.01
C GLY A 132 1.59 12.89 -5.30
N SER A 133 0.81 12.90 -6.38
CA SER A 133 1.27 12.39 -7.68
C SER A 133 2.12 13.42 -8.42
N THR A 134 3.29 12.99 -8.89
CA THR A 134 4.13 13.79 -9.80
C THR A 134 3.66 13.58 -11.23
N VAL A 135 3.41 14.68 -11.96
CA VAL A 135 2.91 14.64 -13.34
C VAL A 135 3.94 15.28 -14.26
N LEU A 136 4.27 14.60 -15.36
CA LEU A 136 5.06 15.17 -16.45
C LEU A 136 4.10 15.69 -17.52
N ARG A 137 4.29 16.96 -17.93
CA ARG A 137 3.51 17.61 -18.99
C ARG A 137 4.37 17.74 -20.25
N PRO A 138 3.85 17.32 -21.42
CA PRO A 138 4.50 17.54 -22.72
C PRO A 138 4.80 19.02 -22.99
#